data_21f42d3382572b3bef23b8f0f9f40778
#
_entry.id   21f42d3382572b3bef23b8f0f9f40778
#
_cell.length_a   1.000
_cell.length_b   1.000
_cell.length_c   1.000
_cell.angle_alpha   90.00
_cell.angle_beta   90.00
_cell.angle_gamma   90.00
#
_symmetry.space_group_name_H-M   'P 1'
#
loop_
_entity.id
_entity.type
_entity.pdbx_description
1 polymer ?
#
loop_
_entity_poly.entity_id
_entity_poly.type
_entity_poly.pdbx_seq_one_letter_code
_entity_poly.pdbx_strand_id
1 'polypeptide(L)'
;MFLIRQATVDDAPTLLKLAKMVHFINLPADPEIIRTRIVRSRKSFAGQAPSPRERQFMFVIEETGTGNVIGTSSIVSCISWPGRPHTYLQLRKLELYSTDLQTGQVHLTLKLGKDESGPSEIGGLVLGPSYRGHQEKLGMLLSLIRFHLIGLHREWFSDRIIAEMMGALTPDSRNLFWEAFGRRFINLTFAEADLFCQRSKEFITSLLPKQEIYVSLLPPDARNTIGKVGPETEPAKKLLEGIGFRDCGHVDPFDGGPYLEAQIEEIDLVKSTRKCRLGEPVDDGPNAGFVSVNREAGFRALRTLYAESAGVVSIPAEAAELLGARAGDVIGLTPMPTPVAARLSRSKADAPAQRRAPSAAPPEVVP
;
A
#
# COMPACT_ATOMS: atom_id res chain seq x y z
N MET A 1 10.10 16.75 9.33
CA MET A 1 8.78 16.31 8.80
C MET A 1 8.93 15.50 7.53
N PHE A 2 7.85 14.82 7.11
CA PHE A 2 7.79 14.05 5.86
C PHE A 2 6.62 14.54 5.03
N LEU A 3 6.90 14.87 3.77
CA LEU A 3 5.92 15.30 2.79
C LEU A 3 5.65 14.17 1.80
N ILE A 4 4.38 13.82 1.58
CA ILE A 4 3.98 12.93 0.50
C ILE A 4 3.49 13.79 -0.65
N ARG A 5 4.03 13.55 -1.84
CA ARG A 5 3.65 14.32 -3.03
C ARG A 5 3.56 13.43 -4.26
N GLN A 6 2.98 13.95 -5.32
CA GLN A 6 3.07 13.28 -6.62
C GLN A 6 4.53 13.18 -7.08
N ALA A 7 4.87 12.10 -7.76
CA ALA A 7 6.19 11.94 -8.36
C ALA A 7 6.40 12.94 -9.52
N THR A 8 7.62 13.44 -9.64
CA THR A 8 8.07 14.30 -10.74
C THR A 8 9.16 13.61 -11.56
N VAL A 9 9.49 14.14 -12.75
CA VAL A 9 10.52 13.55 -13.61
C VAL A 9 11.90 13.58 -12.93
N ASP A 10 12.12 14.55 -12.05
CA ASP A 10 13.37 14.69 -11.29
C ASP A 10 13.57 13.57 -10.26
N ASP A 11 12.49 12.88 -9.87
CA ASP A 11 12.55 11.74 -8.96
C ASP A 11 12.98 10.44 -9.67
N ALA A 12 13.00 10.42 -11.02
CA ALA A 12 13.26 9.19 -11.78
C ALA A 12 14.56 8.48 -11.41
N PRO A 13 15.70 9.17 -11.17
CA PRO A 13 16.95 8.51 -10.74
C PRO A 13 16.83 7.83 -9.36
N THR A 14 16.12 8.47 -8.41
CA THR A 14 15.89 7.91 -7.07
C THR A 14 14.92 6.75 -7.12
N LEU A 15 13.84 6.84 -7.89
CA LEU A 15 12.89 5.76 -8.10
C LEU A 15 13.55 4.55 -8.77
N LEU A 16 14.49 4.76 -9.71
CA LEU A 16 15.27 3.69 -10.31
C LEU A 16 16.18 2.99 -9.28
N LYS A 17 16.78 3.75 -8.35
CA LYS A 17 17.55 3.15 -7.23
C LYS A 17 16.64 2.32 -6.32
N LEU A 18 15.49 2.82 -5.95
CA LEU A 18 14.51 2.10 -5.13
C LEU A 18 14.01 0.83 -5.85
N ALA A 19 13.73 0.91 -7.15
CA ALA A 19 13.29 -0.22 -7.96
C ALA A 19 14.35 -1.36 -8.00
N LYS A 20 15.63 -1.02 -8.04
CA LYS A 20 16.72 -2.01 -8.01
C LYS A 20 16.91 -2.70 -6.65
N MET A 21 16.34 -2.14 -5.57
CA MET A 21 16.40 -2.73 -4.23
C MET A 21 15.31 -3.78 -3.99
N VAL A 22 14.35 -3.91 -4.90
CA VAL A 22 13.19 -4.78 -4.77
C VAL A 22 12.87 -5.45 -6.10
N HIS A 23 12.37 -6.67 -6.04
CA HIS A 23 11.90 -7.40 -7.20
C HIS A 23 10.38 -7.20 -7.33
N PHE A 24 9.95 -6.04 -7.90
CA PHE A 24 8.52 -5.76 -8.06
C PHE A 24 8.18 -5.43 -9.51
N ILE A 25 7.26 -6.19 -10.09
CA ILE A 25 6.64 -5.90 -11.39
C ILE A 25 6.04 -4.48 -11.41
N ASN A 26 5.47 -4.03 -10.29
CA ASN A 26 4.81 -2.73 -10.17
C ASN A 26 5.77 -1.54 -10.05
N LEU A 27 7.06 -1.77 -9.82
CA LEU A 27 8.12 -0.76 -9.93
C LEU A 27 9.31 -1.34 -10.68
N PRO A 28 9.22 -1.49 -12.02
CA PRO A 28 10.31 -2.06 -12.81
C PRO A 28 11.55 -1.17 -12.79
N ALA A 29 12.73 -1.80 -12.73
CA ALA A 29 14.02 -1.12 -12.73
C ALA A 29 14.44 -0.69 -14.16
N ASP A 30 13.51 -0.06 -14.89
CA ASP A 30 13.70 0.46 -16.25
C ASP A 30 13.45 1.99 -16.25
N PRO A 31 14.43 2.82 -16.65
CA PRO A 31 14.31 4.28 -16.63
C PRO A 31 13.17 4.82 -17.50
N GLU A 32 12.94 4.23 -18.67
CA GLU A 32 11.92 4.69 -19.60
C GLU A 32 10.51 4.35 -19.11
N ILE A 33 10.35 3.16 -18.54
CA ILE A 33 9.08 2.75 -17.92
C ILE A 33 8.76 3.65 -16.73
N ILE A 34 9.75 3.94 -15.87
CA ILE A 34 9.57 4.84 -14.71
C ILE A 34 9.15 6.23 -15.18
N ARG A 35 9.86 6.82 -16.15
CA ARG A 35 9.51 8.14 -16.72
C ARG A 35 8.11 8.17 -17.32
N THR A 36 7.75 7.15 -18.09
CA THR A 36 6.41 7.02 -18.69
C THR A 36 5.33 6.97 -17.61
N ARG A 37 5.54 6.19 -16.53
CA ARG A 37 4.61 6.12 -15.39
C ARG A 37 4.49 7.46 -14.67
N ILE A 38 5.59 8.19 -14.45
CA ILE A 38 5.56 9.52 -13.83
C ILE A 38 4.75 10.50 -14.69
N VAL A 39 4.98 10.54 -16.00
CA VAL A 39 4.23 11.43 -16.90
C VAL A 39 2.73 11.09 -16.89
N ARG A 40 2.37 9.80 -16.94
CA ARG A 40 0.99 9.34 -16.83
C ARG A 40 0.38 9.74 -15.47
N SER A 41 1.11 9.59 -14.40
CA SER A 41 0.68 9.97 -13.05
C SER A 41 0.41 11.47 -12.94
N ARG A 42 1.30 12.32 -13.47
CA ARG A 42 1.09 13.77 -13.47
C ARG A 42 -0.19 14.18 -14.22
N LYS A 43 -0.43 13.59 -15.39
CA LYS A 43 -1.70 13.80 -16.13
C LYS A 43 -2.91 13.36 -15.33
N SER A 44 -2.80 12.25 -14.59
CA SER A 44 -3.88 11.73 -13.76
C SER A 44 -4.21 12.67 -12.59
N PHE A 45 -3.20 13.17 -11.85
CA PHE A 45 -3.39 14.17 -10.80
C PHE A 45 -3.97 15.48 -11.30
N ALA A 46 -3.64 15.89 -12.54
CA ALA A 46 -4.21 17.06 -13.19
C ALA A 46 -5.63 16.83 -13.76
N GLY A 47 -6.21 15.64 -13.60
CA GLY A 47 -7.53 15.30 -14.16
C GLY A 47 -7.52 15.15 -15.69
N GLN A 48 -6.36 15.05 -16.32
CA GLN A 48 -6.17 15.03 -17.79
C GLN A 48 -6.05 13.60 -18.36
N ALA A 49 -6.18 12.56 -17.54
CA ALA A 49 -6.18 11.18 -18.03
C ALA A 49 -7.48 10.92 -18.81
N PRO A 50 -7.40 10.46 -20.09
CA PRO A 50 -8.57 10.38 -20.97
C PRO A 50 -9.55 9.27 -20.57
N SER A 51 -9.09 8.26 -19.83
CA SER A 51 -9.92 7.15 -19.38
C SER A 51 -9.39 6.53 -18.08
N PRO A 52 -10.23 5.77 -17.32
CA PRO A 52 -9.76 5.01 -16.16
C PRO A 52 -8.61 4.05 -16.49
N ARG A 53 -8.54 3.49 -17.70
CA ARG A 53 -7.48 2.58 -18.16
C ARG A 53 -6.11 3.23 -18.22
N GLU A 54 -6.08 4.56 -18.40
CA GLU A 54 -4.84 5.34 -18.49
C GLU A 54 -4.52 6.07 -17.19
N ARG A 55 -5.41 6.01 -16.19
CA ARG A 55 -5.26 6.73 -14.94
C ARG A 55 -4.40 5.93 -13.97
N GLN A 56 -3.30 6.54 -13.56
CA GLN A 56 -2.34 5.98 -12.62
C GLN A 56 -1.81 7.10 -11.72
N PHE A 57 -1.63 6.83 -10.44
CA PHE A 57 -1.10 7.79 -9.48
C PHE A 57 0.17 7.21 -8.84
N MET A 58 1.23 7.98 -8.84
CA MET A 58 2.50 7.63 -8.21
C MET A 58 2.85 8.68 -7.18
N PHE A 59 2.96 8.26 -5.93
CA PHE A 59 3.35 9.07 -4.80
C PHE A 59 4.82 8.83 -4.47
N VAL A 60 5.47 9.86 -3.96
CA VAL A 60 6.76 9.77 -3.30
C VAL A 60 6.64 10.38 -1.90
N ILE A 61 7.43 9.86 -0.97
CA ILE A 61 7.61 10.47 0.34
C ILE A 61 8.99 11.10 0.41
N GLU A 62 9.03 12.36 0.82
CA GLU A 62 10.21 13.21 0.88
C GLU A 62 10.49 13.61 2.32
N GLU A 63 11.74 13.51 2.75
CA GLU A 63 12.21 14.07 4.00
C GLU A 63 12.47 15.56 3.82
N THR A 64 11.66 16.42 4.45
CA THR A 64 11.65 17.87 4.19
C THR A 64 12.95 18.56 4.56
N GLY A 65 13.70 18.05 5.54
CA GLY A 65 14.99 18.63 5.96
C GLY A 65 16.12 18.44 4.95
N THR A 66 16.06 17.37 4.14
CA THR A 66 17.11 17.03 3.17
C THR A 66 16.65 17.16 1.72
N GLY A 67 15.34 17.20 1.47
CA GLY A 67 14.73 17.13 0.13
C GLY A 67 14.83 15.75 -0.52
N ASN A 68 15.30 14.73 0.21
CA ASN A 68 15.49 13.40 -0.35
C ASN A 68 14.18 12.62 -0.44
N VAL A 69 13.90 12.05 -1.60
CA VAL A 69 12.86 11.05 -1.78
C VAL A 69 13.33 9.70 -1.22
N ILE A 70 12.56 9.16 -0.28
CA ILE A 70 12.91 7.96 0.50
C ILE A 70 12.00 6.76 0.26
N GLY A 71 10.92 6.95 -0.50
CA GLY A 71 9.99 5.87 -0.80
C GLY A 71 8.95 6.26 -1.85
N THR A 72 8.20 5.27 -2.31
CA THR A 72 7.13 5.44 -3.31
C THR A 72 5.98 4.47 -3.08
N SER A 73 4.80 4.82 -3.58
CA SER A 73 3.64 3.93 -3.72
C SER A 73 2.79 4.36 -4.91
N SER A 74 1.91 3.47 -5.38
CA SER A 74 1.08 3.76 -6.55
C SER A 74 -0.33 3.21 -6.46
N ILE A 75 -1.22 3.78 -7.30
CA ILE A 75 -2.55 3.27 -7.58
C ILE A 75 -2.75 3.26 -9.09
N VAL A 76 -3.38 2.20 -9.60
CA VAL A 76 -3.91 2.11 -10.97
C VAL A 76 -5.43 2.05 -10.88
N SER A 77 -6.13 2.92 -11.61
CA SER A 77 -7.59 3.02 -11.52
C SER A 77 -8.32 1.83 -12.13
N CYS A 78 -7.75 1.21 -13.18
CA CYS A 78 -8.35 0.08 -13.87
C CYS A 78 -7.24 -0.77 -14.50
N ILE A 79 -7.08 -2.02 -14.06
CA ILE A 79 -5.99 -2.90 -14.51
C ILE A 79 -6.40 -3.87 -15.62
N SER A 80 -7.69 -4.09 -15.80
CA SER A 80 -8.20 -5.06 -16.77
C SER A 80 -9.46 -4.56 -17.47
N TRP A 81 -9.74 -5.10 -18.66
CA TRP A 81 -10.93 -4.82 -19.45
C TRP A 81 -11.12 -5.91 -20.52
N PRO A 82 -12.27 -5.99 -21.20
CA PRO A 82 -12.46 -6.93 -22.29
C PRO A 82 -11.31 -6.90 -23.30
N GLY A 83 -10.68 -8.08 -23.51
CA GLY A 83 -9.49 -8.25 -24.36
C GLY A 83 -8.13 -7.98 -23.67
N ARG A 84 -8.11 -7.51 -22.44
CA ARG A 84 -6.90 -7.40 -21.61
C ARG A 84 -7.20 -7.83 -20.18
N PRO A 85 -7.33 -9.12 -19.94
CA PRO A 85 -7.66 -9.66 -18.63
C PRO A 85 -6.49 -9.51 -17.65
N HIS A 86 -6.85 -9.32 -16.39
CA HIS A 86 -5.98 -9.63 -15.26
C HIS A 86 -6.02 -11.14 -15.03
N THR A 87 -4.86 -11.77 -14.84
CA THR A 87 -4.72 -13.23 -14.76
C THR A 87 -4.33 -13.64 -13.37
N TYR A 88 -4.97 -14.67 -12.85
CA TYR A 88 -4.70 -15.24 -11.53
C TYR A 88 -4.80 -16.76 -11.54
N LEU A 89 -4.28 -17.42 -10.52
CA LEU A 89 -4.59 -18.81 -10.23
C LEU A 89 -5.57 -18.87 -9.06
N GLN A 90 -6.74 -19.46 -9.30
CA GLN A 90 -7.71 -19.69 -8.24
C GLN A 90 -7.32 -20.92 -7.44
N LEU A 91 -7.13 -20.74 -6.12
CA LEU A 91 -6.89 -21.81 -5.17
C LEU A 91 -8.25 -22.39 -4.75
N ARG A 92 -8.45 -23.69 -4.98
CA ARG A 92 -9.70 -24.40 -4.70
C ARG A 92 -9.45 -25.59 -3.80
N LYS A 93 -10.44 -25.93 -2.98
CA LYS A 93 -10.52 -27.21 -2.27
C LYS A 93 -11.39 -28.16 -3.05
N LEU A 94 -10.89 -29.36 -3.29
CA LEU A 94 -11.61 -30.45 -3.92
C LEU A 94 -11.69 -31.62 -2.92
N GLU A 95 -12.90 -31.98 -2.54
CA GLU A 95 -13.16 -33.12 -1.66
C GLU A 95 -13.46 -34.35 -2.49
N LEU A 96 -12.71 -35.39 -2.27
CA LEU A 96 -12.90 -36.71 -2.89
C LEU A 96 -13.16 -37.74 -1.79
N TYR A 97 -14.10 -38.68 -2.06
CA TYR A 97 -14.44 -39.73 -1.13
C TYR A 97 -14.45 -41.09 -1.84
N SER A 98 -13.83 -42.09 -1.22
CA SER A 98 -13.88 -43.47 -1.68
C SER A 98 -14.84 -44.27 -0.80
N THR A 99 -15.89 -44.82 -1.42
CA THR A 99 -16.85 -45.73 -0.74
C THR A 99 -16.21 -47.03 -0.32
N ASP A 100 -15.28 -47.56 -1.11
CA ASP A 100 -14.63 -48.85 -0.84
C ASP A 100 -13.63 -48.72 0.33
N LEU A 101 -12.86 -47.62 0.37
CA LEU A 101 -11.89 -47.36 1.42
C LEU A 101 -12.50 -46.66 2.64
N GLN A 102 -13.78 -46.26 2.54
CA GLN A 102 -14.48 -45.48 3.59
C GLN A 102 -13.66 -44.28 4.08
N THR A 103 -12.98 -43.61 3.13
CA THR A 103 -12.10 -42.45 3.47
C THR A 103 -12.30 -41.29 2.50
N GLY A 104 -12.21 -40.09 3.03
CA GLY A 104 -12.22 -38.84 2.24
C GLY A 104 -10.86 -38.19 2.22
N GLN A 105 -10.55 -37.46 1.16
CA GLN A 105 -9.36 -36.66 0.99
C GLN A 105 -9.70 -35.28 0.46
N VAL A 106 -9.04 -34.25 1.01
CA VAL A 106 -9.17 -32.87 0.54
C VAL A 106 -7.89 -32.51 -0.22
N HIS A 107 -8.05 -32.19 -1.49
CA HIS A 107 -6.96 -31.72 -2.33
C HIS A 107 -7.09 -30.20 -2.55
N LEU A 108 -5.94 -29.50 -2.55
CA LEU A 108 -5.87 -28.14 -3.08
C LEU A 108 -5.55 -28.24 -4.58
N THR A 109 -6.24 -27.43 -5.37
CA THR A 109 -6.02 -27.29 -6.81
C THR A 109 -5.81 -25.84 -7.19
N LEU A 110 -5.06 -25.62 -8.28
CA LEU A 110 -4.84 -24.31 -8.91
C LEU A 110 -5.52 -24.32 -10.27
N LYS A 111 -6.35 -23.31 -10.56
CA LYS A 111 -7.00 -23.14 -11.86
C LYS A 111 -6.74 -21.74 -12.40
N LEU A 112 -6.22 -21.64 -13.61
CA LEU A 112 -6.01 -20.38 -14.28
C LEU A 112 -7.34 -19.67 -14.51
N GLY A 113 -7.44 -18.44 -13.99
CA GLY A 113 -8.59 -17.55 -14.12
C GLY A 113 -8.23 -16.25 -14.82
N LYS A 114 -9.24 -15.55 -15.31
CA LYS A 114 -9.13 -14.26 -15.97
C LYS A 114 -10.21 -13.33 -15.41
N ASP A 115 -9.83 -12.10 -15.11
CA ASP A 115 -10.72 -11.06 -14.65
C ASP A 115 -10.66 -9.86 -15.62
N GLU A 116 -11.79 -9.54 -16.23
CA GLU A 116 -11.94 -8.40 -17.13
C GLU A 116 -12.86 -7.32 -16.54
N SER A 117 -13.19 -7.41 -15.24
CA SER A 117 -14.12 -6.48 -14.58
C SER A 117 -13.52 -5.10 -14.30
N GLY A 118 -12.21 -4.94 -14.42
CA GLY A 118 -11.53 -3.66 -14.27
C GLY A 118 -11.36 -3.18 -12.83
N PRO A 119 -10.92 -4.01 -11.88
CA PRO A 119 -10.65 -3.51 -10.53
C PRO A 119 -9.56 -2.45 -10.52
N SER A 120 -9.58 -1.59 -9.50
CA SER A 120 -8.43 -0.76 -9.17
C SER A 120 -7.34 -1.60 -8.50
N GLU A 121 -6.09 -1.15 -8.57
CA GLU A 121 -4.97 -1.84 -7.95
C GLU A 121 -4.08 -0.88 -7.18
N ILE A 122 -3.66 -1.29 -5.99
CA ILE A 122 -2.61 -0.62 -5.22
C ILE A 122 -1.33 -1.44 -5.30
N GLY A 123 -0.22 -0.77 -5.57
CA GLY A 123 1.07 -1.44 -5.71
C GLY A 123 2.25 -0.51 -5.51
N GLY A 124 3.44 -0.98 -5.88
CA GLY A 124 4.67 -0.20 -5.91
C GLY A 124 5.08 0.43 -4.57
N LEU A 125 4.65 -0.15 -3.44
CA LEU A 125 5.03 0.33 -2.10
C LEU A 125 6.47 -0.06 -1.78
N VAL A 126 7.35 0.91 -1.85
CA VAL A 126 8.78 0.74 -1.54
C VAL A 126 9.23 1.83 -0.59
N LEU A 127 9.95 1.45 0.47
CA LEU A 127 10.60 2.38 1.40
C LEU A 127 12.09 2.02 1.49
N GLY A 128 12.94 3.03 1.44
CA GLY A 128 14.38 2.88 1.59
C GLY A 128 14.72 2.12 2.88
N PRO A 129 15.70 1.18 2.86
CA PRO A 129 15.99 0.32 4.02
C PRO A 129 16.27 1.09 5.31
N SER A 130 16.98 2.21 5.23
CA SER A 130 17.31 3.07 6.38
C SER A 130 16.10 3.70 7.07
N TYR A 131 14.96 3.74 6.41
CA TYR A 131 13.72 4.33 6.92
C TYR A 131 12.68 3.27 7.36
N ARG A 132 13.00 1.99 7.16
CA ARG A 132 12.16 0.89 7.67
C ARG A 132 12.18 0.87 9.19
N GLY A 133 11.02 0.70 9.79
CA GLY A 133 10.89 0.75 11.26
C GLY A 133 10.95 2.15 11.89
N HIS A 134 10.99 3.21 11.08
CA HIS A 134 10.97 4.60 11.58
C HIS A 134 9.77 4.84 12.51
N GLN A 135 9.98 5.64 13.59
CA GLN A 135 8.97 5.91 14.62
C GLN A 135 7.65 6.49 14.07
N GLU A 136 7.72 7.29 13.01
CA GLU A 136 6.55 7.86 12.34
C GLU A 136 5.81 6.88 11.43
N LYS A 137 6.26 5.60 11.34
CA LYS A 137 5.62 4.56 10.54
C LYS A 137 5.48 4.95 9.05
N LEU A 138 6.55 5.43 8.44
CA LEU A 138 6.57 6.02 7.09
C LEU A 138 5.99 5.08 6.01
N GLY A 139 6.27 3.78 6.10
CA GLY A 139 5.67 2.79 5.20
C GLY A 139 4.14 2.72 5.32
N MET A 140 3.61 2.86 6.54
CA MET A 140 2.17 2.95 6.77
C MET A 140 1.60 4.23 6.14
N LEU A 141 2.22 5.38 6.37
CA LEU A 141 1.77 6.66 5.78
C LEU A 141 1.73 6.57 4.26
N LEU A 142 2.81 6.06 3.66
CA LEU A 142 2.92 5.90 2.20
C LEU A 142 1.93 4.86 1.65
N SER A 143 1.55 3.87 2.44
CA SER A 143 0.48 2.93 2.09
C SER A 143 -0.90 3.58 2.17
N LEU A 144 -1.20 4.30 3.26
CA LEU A 144 -2.55 4.82 3.53
C LEU A 144 -2.91 6.07 2.72
N ILE A 145 -1.93 6.85 2.25
CA ILE A 145 -2.20 8.03 1.40
C ILE A 145 -3.00 7.69 0.14
N ARG A 146 -2.88 6.45 -0.34
CA ARG A 146 -3.64 5.96 -1.49
C ARG A 146 -5.13 5.99 -1.24
N PHE A 147 -5.56 5.60 -0.03
CA PHE A 147 -6.98 5.61 0.36
C PHE A 147 -7.50 7.03 0.63
N HIS A 148 -6.62 7.93 1.08
CA HIS A 148 -6.93 9.36 1.14
C HIS A 148 -7.26 9.92 -0.25
N LEU A 149 -6.43 9.64 -1.27
CA LEU A 149 -6.72 10.08 -2.64
C LEU A 149 -8.01 9.45 -3.17
N ILE A 150 -8.24 8.15 -2.92
CA ILE A 150 -9.46 7.45 -3.33
C ILE A 150 -10.69 8.10 -2.72
N GLY A 151 -10.66 8.45 -1.44
CA GLY A 151 -11.77 9.11 -0.76
C GLY A 151 -12.07 10.51 -1.28
N LEU A 152 -11.05 11.26 -1.73
CA LEU A 152 -11.23 12.60 -2.33
C LEU A 152 -11.77 12.55 -3.76
N HIS A 153 -11.54 11.44 -4.48
CA HIS A 153 -11.84 11.28 -5.90
C HIS A 153 -12.40 9.88 -6.19
N ARG A 154 -13.47 9.51 -5.46
CA ARG A 154 -14.09 8.19 -5.54
C ARG A 154 -14.44 7.78 -6.98
N GLU A 155 -14.90 8.72 -7.77
CA GLU A 155 -15.29 8.57 -9.16
C GLU A 155 -14.14 8.20 -10.11
N TRP A 156 -12.91 8.29 -9.65
CA TRP A 156 -11.73 7.92 -10.44
C TRP A 156 -11.39 6.43 -10.37
N PHE A 157 -12.01 5.70 -9.47
CA PHE A 157 -11.66 4.32 -9.12
C PHE A 157 -12.87 3.39 -9.25
N SER A 158 -12.60 2.12 -9.51
CA SER A 158 -13.59 1.04 -9.51
C SER A 158 -14.14 0.80 -8.10
N ASP A 159 -15.25 0.04 -8.02
CA ASP A 159 -15.83 -0.30 -6.71
C ASP A 159 -14.95 -1.30 -5.95
N ARG A 160 -14.28 -2.19 -6.68
CA ARG A 160 -13.37 -3.19 -6.15
C ARG A 160 -11.92 -2.76 -6.33
N ILE A 161 -11.12 -2.97 -5.28
CA ILE A 161 -9.68 -2.71 -5.30
C ILE A 161 -8.91 -3.95 -4.87
N ILE A 162 -7.82 -4.24 -5.57
CA ILE A 162 -6.95 -5.38 -5.27
C ILE A 162 -5.55 -4.94 -4.90
N ALA A 163 -4.84 -5.83 -4.19
CA ALA A 163 -3.42 -5.74 -3.89
C ALA A 163 -2.78 -7.09 -4.20
N GLU A 164 -1.89 -7.12 -5.19
CA GLU A 164 -1.00 -8.26 -5.45
C GLU A 164 0.10 -8.24 -4.37
N MET A 165 0.08 -9.24 -3.49
CA MET A 165 1.08 -9.35 -2.42
C MET A 165 2.20 -10.27 -2.88
N MET A 166 3.42 -9.77 -2.86
CA MET A 166 4.58 -10.53 -3.33
C MET A 166 4.77 -11.83 -2.54
N GLY A 167 4.91 -12.93 -3.28
CA GLY A 167 5.21 -14.25 -2.74
C GLY A 167 6.59 -14.33 -2.07
N ALA A 168 6.81 -15.38 -1.31
CA ALA A 168 8.07 -15.59 -0.62
C ALA A 168 9.21 -15.89 -1.62
N LEU A 169 10.35 -15.21 -1.44
CA LEU A 169 11.59 -15.50 -2.14
C LEU A 169 12.58 -16.19 -1.19
N THR A 170 13.44 -17.02 -1.75
CA THR A 170 14.59 -17.57 -1.04
C THR A 170 15.66 -16.49 -0.85
N PRO A 171 16.65 -16.67 0.06
CA PRO A 171 17.73 -15.69 0.25
C PRO A 171 18.55 -15.40 -1.03
N ASP A 172 18.60 -16.33 -1.97
CA ASP A 172 19.23 -16.19 -3.29
C ASP A 172 18.24 -15.68 -4.37
N SER A 173 17.14 -15.05 -3.93
CA SER A 173 16.13 -14.39 -4.79
C SER A 173 15.44 -15.31 -5.80
N ARG A 174 15.35 -16.62 -5.52
CA ARG A 174 14.56 -17.56 -6.31
C ARG A 174 13.15 -17.66 -5.75
N ASN A 175 12.18 -17.89 -6.62
CA ASN A 175 10.82 -18.21 -6.23
C ASN A 175 10.56 -19.71 -6.37
N LEU A 176 10.30 -20.41 -5.26
CA LEU A 176 10.12 -21.87 -5.26
C LEU A 176 8.85 -22.31 -6.01
N PHE A 177 7.80 -21.49 -5.98
CA PHE A 177 6.59 -21.77 -6.74
C PHE A 177 6.86 -21.68 -8.24
N TRP A 178 7.55 -20.64 -8.71
CA TRP A 178 7.94 -20.50 -10.11
C TRP A 178 8.80 -21.69 -10.60
N GLU A 179 9.82 -22.06 -9.83
CA GLU A 179 10.70 -23.17 -10.18
C GLU A 179 9.95 -24.52 -10.27
N ALA A 180 8.96 -24.73 -9.40
CA ALA A 180 8.21 -25.99 -9.37
C ALA A 180 7.03 -26.02 -10.36
N PHE A 181 6.44 -24.86 -10.68
CA PHE A 181 5.25 -24.75 -11.51
C PHE A 181 5.50 -23.94 -12.78
N GLY A 182 5.67 -22.62 -12.71
CA GLY A 182 5.74 -21.75 -13.90
C GLY A 182 6.83 -22.16 -14.88
N ARG A 183 8.03 -22.44 -14.37
CA ARG A 183 9.18 -22.82 -15.19
C ARG A 183 9.00 -24.13 -15.95
N ARG A 184 8.10 -25.01 -15.49
CA ARG A 184 7.82 -26.30 -16.19
C ARG A 184 7.09 -26.09 -17.51
N PHE A 185 6.35 -25.00 -17.64
CA PHE A 185 5.57 -24.64 -18.83
C PHE A 185 6.20 -23.49 -19.61
N ILE A 186 6.91 -22.63 -18.90
CA ILE A 186 7.55 -21.42 -19.44
C ILE A 186 9.05 -21.54 -19.14
N ASN A 187 9.84 -21.97 -20.09
CA ASN A 187 11.26 -22.27 -19.89
C ASN A 187 12.11 -21.00 -19.71
N LEU A 188 11.75 -20.17 -18.70
CA LEU A 188 12.48 -18.97 -18.28
C LEU A 188 12.79 -19.07 -16.79
N THR A 189 13.91 -18.52 -16.36
CA THR A 189 14.17 -18.30 -14.94
C THR A 189 13.18 -17.28 -14.37
N PHE A 190 13.04 -17.23 -13.04
CA PHE A 190 12.18 -16.24 -12.39
C PHE A 190 12.56 -14.80 -12.79
N ALA A 191 13.86 -14.48 -12.80
CA ALA A 191 14.34 -13.14 -13.16
C ALA A 191 14.06 -12.78 -14.63
N GLU A 192 14.22 -13.72 -15.57
CA GLU A 192 13.92 -13.49 -16.99
C GLU A 192 12.42 -13.30 -17.21
N ALA A 193 11.59 -14.12 -16.54
CA ALA A 193 10.14 -14.01 -16.63
C ALA A 193 9.64 -12.71 -15.99
N ASP A 194 10.20 -12.25 -14.84
CA ASP A 194 9.90 -10.96 -14.23
C ASP A 194 10.19 -9.81 -15.20
N LEU A 195 11.35 -9.82 -15.84
CA LEU A 195 11.72 -8.82 -16.84
C LEU A 195 10.72 -8.81 -18.02
N PHE A 196 10.27 -9.99 -18.45
CA PHE A 196 9.31 -10.12 -19.54
C PHE A 196 7.91 -9.61 -19.14
N CYS A 197 7.47 -9.89 -17.90
CA CYS A 197 6.19 -9.41 -17.34
C CYS A 197 6.05 -7.90 -17.35
N GLN A 198 7.16 -7.16 -17.29
CA GLN A 198 7.17 -5.69 -17.38
C GLN A 198 6.63 -5.17 -18.72
N ARG A 199 6.74 -5.97 -19.78
CA ARG A 199 6.30 -5.63 -21.14
C ARG A 199 4.99 -6.30 -21.51
N SER A 200 4.83 -7.59 -21.17
CA SER A 200 3.65 -8.38 -21.49
C SER A 200 3.48 -9.53 -20.51
N LYS A 201 2.25 -9.79 -20.07
CA LYS A 201 1.86 -10.97 -19.31
C LYS A 201 1.17 -12.03 -20.19
N GLU A 202 1.16 -11.84 -21.52
CA GLU A 202 0.46 -12.73 -22.47
C GLU A 202 0.99 -14.16 -22.41
N PHE A 203 2.31 -14.34 -22.33
CA PHE A 203 2.96 -15.66 -22.26
C PHE A 203 2.47 -16.52 -21.08
N ILE A 204 2.09 -15.89 -19.95
CA ILE A 204 1.51 -16.58 -18.80
C ILE A 204 0.17 -17.20 -19.20
N THR A 205 -0.68 -16.42 -19.85
CA THR A 205 -2.02 -16.87 -20.26
C THR A 205 -1.99 -17.91 -21.39
N SER A 206 -0.96 -17.87 -22.22
CA SER A 206 -0.82 -18.74 -23.40
C SER A 206 -0.13 -20.06 -23.08
N LEU A 207 0.84 -20.06 -22.18
CA LEU A 207 1.69 -21.23 -21.91
C LEU A 207 1.32 -21.99 -20.63
N LEU A 208 0.72 -21.32 -19.62
CA LEU A 208 0.26 -22.06 -18.44
C LEU A 208 -0.93 -22.97 -18.76
N PRO A 209 -1.04 -24.14 -18.09
CA PRO A 209 -2.14 -25.08 -18.29
C PRO A 209 -3.48 -24.45 -17.89
N LYS A 210 -4.49 -24.71 -18.71
CA LYS A 210 -5.87 -24.25 -18.48
C LYS A 210 -6.66 -25.22 -17.58
N GLN A 211 -6.18 -26.45 -17.44
CA GLN A 211 -6.75 -27.47 -16.58
C GLN A 211 -6.41 -27.22 -15.13
N GLU A 212 -7.18 -27.80 -14.22
CA GLU A 212 -6.86 -27.79 -12.80
C GLU A 212 -5.60 -28.61 -12.50
N ILE A 213 -4.70 -28.02 -11.71
CA ILE A 213 -3.46 -28.64 -11.27
C ILE A 213 -3.56 -28.94 -9.78
N TYR A 214 -3.36 -30.19 -9.41
CA TYR A 214 -3.32 -30.59 -8.01
C TYR A 214 -2.03 -30.08 -7.33
N VAL A 215 -2.18 -29.29 -6.28
CA VAL A 215 -1.06 -28.75 -5.50
C VAL A 215 -0.21 -29.87 -4.88
N SER A 216 -0.83 -31.02 -4.59
CA SER A 216 -0.14 -32.21 -4.06
C SER A 216 0.94 -32.78 -5.00
N LEU A 217 0.89 -32.47 -6.30
CA LEU A 217 1.90 -32.87 -7.27
C LEU A 217 3.16 -32.01 -7.23
N LEU A 218 3.10 -30.85 -6.59
CA LEU A 218 4.25 -29.96 -6.43
C LEU A 218 5.15 -30.42 -5.26
N PRO A 219 6.45 -30.14 -5.29
CA PRO A 219 7.36 -30.37 -4.16
C PRO A 219 6.87 -29.71 -2.88
N PRO A 220 7.11 -30.28 -1.69
CA PRO A 220 6.65 -29.74 -0.41
C PRO A 220 7.02 -28.29 -0.18
N ASP A 221 8.25 -27.91 -0.51
CA ASP A 221 8.76 -26.54 -0.31
C ASP A 221 7.99 -25.52 -1.14
N ALA A 222 7.70 -25.85 -2.41
CA ALA A 222 6.89 -25.00 -3.29
C ALA A 222 5.42 -24.93 -2.81
N ARG A 223 4.84 -26.05 -2.37
CA ARG A 223 3.48 -26.06 -1.80
C ARG A 223 3.33 -25.12 -0.62
N ASN A 224 4.37 -25.05 0.22
CA ASN A 224 4.37 -24.24 1.44
C ASN A 224 4.46 -22.74 1.17
N THR A 225 4.80 -22.30 -0.05
CA THR A 225 4.85 -20.87 -0.42
C THR A 225 3.55 -20.36 -1.04
N ILE A 226 2.68 -21.24 -1.55
CA ILE A 226 1.45 -20.84 -2.24
C ILE A 226 0.51 -20.10 -1.28
N GLY A 227 0.06 -18.92 -1.70
CA GLY A 227 -0.81 -18.05 -0.91
C GLY A 227 -0.14 -17.41 0.31
N LYS A 228 1.19 -17.46 0.39
CA LYS A 228 1.96 -16.84 1.48
C LYS A 228 2.86 -15.73 0.98
N VAL A 229 2.97 -14.70 1.79
CA VAL A 229 3.89 -13.59 1.56
C VAL A 229 5.25 -13.84 2.21
N GLY A 230 6.28 -13.19 1.70
CA GLY A 230 7.57 -13.14 2.36
C GLY A 230 7.57 -12.29 3.63
N PRO A 231 8.55 -12.48 4.54
CA PRO A 231 8.63 -11.71 5.80
C PRO A 231 8.62 -10.19 5.62
N GLU A 232 9.19 -9.69 4.53
CA GLU A 232 9.23 -8.26 4.22
C GLU A 232 7.86 -7.71 3.80
N THR A 233 6.99 -8.53 3.25
CA THR A 233 5.65 -8.15 2.77
C THR A 233 4.57 -8.30 3.86
N GLU A 234 4.85 -9.12 4.89
CA GLU A 234 3.91 -9.40 5.98
C GLU A 234 3.37 -8.15 6.70
N PRO A 235 4.19 -7.11 7.00
CA PRO A 235 3.67 -5.88 7.60
C PRO A 235 2.66 -5.14 6.71
N ALA A 236 2.88 -5.13 5.39
CA ALA A 236 1.97 -4.52 4.43
C ALA A 236 0.66 -5.30 4.33
N LYS A 237 0.72 -6.64 4.31
CA LYS A 237 -0.46 -7.52 4.34
C LYS A 237 -1.33 -7.25 5.56
N LYS A 238 -0.74 -7.29 6.77
CA LYS A 238 -1.45 -7.00 8.03
C LYS A 238 -2.08 -5.61 8.06
N LEU A 239 -1.40 -4.61 7.51
CA LEU A 239 -1.93 -3.25 7.40
C LEU A 239 -3.19 -3.22 6.52
N LEU A 240 -3.16 -3.88 5.37
CA LEU A 240 -4.30 -3.94 4.44
C LEU A 240 -5.46 -4.74 5.04
N GLU A 241 -5.20 -5.89 5.65
CA GLU A 241 -6.22 -6.67 6.37
C GLU A 241 -6.88 -5.84 7.48
N GLY A 242 -6.08 -5.03 8.19
CA GLY A 242 -6.57 -4.14 9.26
C GLY A 242 -7.49 -3.00 8.78
N ILE A 243 -7.49 -2.69 7.50
CA ILE A 243 -8.38 -1.68 6.89
C ILE A 243 -9.49 -2.28 6.02
N GLY A 244 -9.67 -3.60 6.05
CA GLY A 244 -10.81 -4.28 5.43
C GLY A 244 -10.49 -5.13 4.19
N PHE A 245 -9.22 -5.21 3.76
CA PHE A 245 -8.84 -6.16 2.71
C PHE A 245 -8.93 -7.59 3.20
N ARG A 246 -9.30 -8.50 2.31
CA ARG A 246 -9.42 -9.94 2.58
C ARG A 246 -8.77 -10.74 1.47
N ASP A 247 -8.24 -11.90 1.83
CA ASP A 247 -7.77 -12.90 0.87
C ASP A 247 -8.97 -13.41 0.05
N CYS A 248 -8.89 -13.28 -1.27
CA CYS A 248 -9.93 -13.71 -2.20
C CYS A 248 -9.73 -15.14 -2.75
N GLY A 249 -8.76 -15.88 -2.24
CA GLY A 249 -8.43 -17.22 -2.71
C GLY A 249 -7.74 -17.23 -4.07
N HIS A 250 -7.24 -16.10 -4.52
CA HIS A 250 -6.44 -15.97 -5.74
C HIS A 250 -4.97 -15.83 -5.40
N VAL A 251 -4.12 -16.43 -6.22
CA VAL A 251 -2.66 -16.28 -6.10
C VAL A 251 -2.07 -15.85 -7.44
N ASP A 252 -0.97 -15.14 -7.37
CA ASP A 252 -0.26 -14.68 -8.56
C ASP A 252 0.31 -15.88 -9.32
N PRO A 253 0.06 -15.99 -10.64
CA PRO A 253 0.57 -17.08 -11.46
C PRO A 253 2.09 -17.10 -11.57
N PHE A 254 2.73 -15.97 -11.26
CA PHE A 254 4.15 -15.78 -11.39
C PHE A 254 4.91 -16.15 -10.10
N ASP A 255 4.50 -15.61 -8.93
CA ASP A 255 5.22 -15.80 -7.68
C ASP A 255 4.46 -16.60 -6.61
N GLY A 256 3.20 -16.93 -6.85
CA GLY A 256 2.35 -17.68 -5.91
C GLY A 256 1.87 -16.87 -4.71
N GLY A 257 2.14 -15.57 -4.67
CA GLY A 257 1.69 -14.66 -3.61
C GLY A 257 0.17 -14.47 -3.61
N PRO A 258 -0.46 -14.19 -2.45
CA PRO A 258 -1.90 -14.04 -2.38
C PRO A 258 -2.36 -12.69 -2.91
N TYR A 259 -3.57 -12.65 -3.48
CA TYR A 259 -4.28 -11.42 -3.76
C TYR A 259 -5.21 -11.08 -2.60
N LEU A 260 -5.12 -9.83 -2.17
CA LEU A 260 -6.10 -9.26 -1.25
C LEU A 260 -7.04 -8.35 -2.03
N GLU A 261 -8.31 -8.32 -1.64
CA GLU A 261 -9.30 -7.41 -2.22
C GLU A 261 -10.17 -6.73 -1.16
N ALA A 262 -10.73 -5.59 -1.51
CA ALA A 262 -11.73 -4.89 -0.71
C ALA A 262 -12.75 -4.19 -1.62
N GLN A 263 -13.96 -3.99 -1.11
CA GLN A 263 -14.90 -3.01 -1.65
C GLN A 263 -14.48 -1.62 -1.15
N ILE A 264 -14.23 -0.70 -2.07
CA ILE A 264 -13.69 0.63 -1.73
C ILE A 264 -14.61 1.36 -0.74
N GLU A 265 -15.93 1.21 -0.90
CA GLU A 265 -16.92 1.84 -0.04
C GLU A 265 -16.97 1.25 1.38
N GLU A 266 -16.38 0.08 1.63
CA GLU A 266 -16.29 -0.53 2.95
C GLU A 266 -15.05 -0.05 3.73
N ILE A 267 -14.08 0.58 3.08
CA ILE A 267 -12.85 1.06 3.71
C ILE A 267 -13.11 2.33 4.52
N ASP A 268 -12.98 2.25 5.84
CA ASP A 268 -13.29 3.36 6.75
C ASP A 268 -12.44 4.62 6.49
N LEU A 269 -11.20 4.48 6.06
CA LEU A 269 -10.38 5.62 5.65
C LEU A 269 -10.99 6.37 4.46
N VAL A 270 -11.54 5.65 3.49
CA VAL A 270 -12.21 6.23 2.32
C VAL A 270 -13.49 6.94 2.77
N LYS A 271 -14.32 6.29 3.58
CA LYS A 271 -15.58 6.86 4.11
C LYS A 271 -15.36 8.13 4.92
N SER A 272 -14.29 8.19 5.70
CA SER A 272 -13.97 9.32 6.57
C SER A 272 -13.27 10.48 5.85
N THR A 273 -12.83 10.27 4.63
CA THR A 273 -12.14 11.30 3.83
C THR A 273 -13.14 12.33 3.31
N ARG A 274 -12.80 13.60 3.46
CA ARG A 274 -13.65 14.71 3.01
C ARG A 274 -12.84 15.93 2.58
N LYS A 275 -13.48 16.81 1.83
CA LYS A 275 -12.99 18.15 1.53
C LYS A 275 -13.50 19.11 2.59
N CYS A 276 -12.65 20.01 3.07
CA CYS A 276 -12.99 21.03 4.07
C CYS A 276 -12.24 22.33 3.79
N ARG A 277 -12.59 23.41 4.50
CA ARG A 277 -11.87 24.68 4.41
C ARG A 277 -10.76 24.74 5.44
N LEU A 278 -9.60 25.26 5.02
CA LEU A 278 -8.49 25.56 5.92
C LEU A 278 -8.78 26.86 6.67
N GLY A 279 -8.66 26.82 7.99
CA GLY A 279 -8.74 27.98 8.87
C GLY A 279 -7.37 28.63 9.12
N GLU A 280 -7.38 29.59 10.05
CA GLU A 280 -6.12 30.18 10.53
C GLU A 280 -5.26 29.12 11.21
N PRO A 281 -3.92 29.25 11.16
CA PRO A 281 -3.01 28.31 11.79
C PRO A 281 -3.23 28.20 13.31
N VAL A 282 -2.96 27.00 13.84
CA VAL A 282 -2.94 26.72 15.29
C VAL A 282 -1.61 26.08 15.65
N ASP A 283 -1.15 26.27 16.89
CA ASP A 283 0.11 25.67 17.33
C ASP A 283 -0.01 24.15 17.49
N ASP A 284 -1.19 23.65 17.91
CA ASP A 284 -1.46 22.24 18.14
C ASP A 284 -2.96 21.93 17.92
N GLY A 285 -3.29 20.65 17.69
CA GLY A 285 -4.66 20.18 17.50
C GLY A 285 -4.93 18.86 18.23
N PRO A 286 -6.19 18.63 18.65
CA PRO A 286 -6.57 17.41 19.38
C PRO A 286 -6.56 16.15 18.52
N ASN A 287 -6.60 16.29 17.22
CA ASN A 287 -6.75 15.20 16.27
C ASN A 287 -5.51 15.06 15.38
N ALA A 288 -5.33 13.89 14.80
CA ALA A 288 -4.30 13.66 13.78
C ALA A 288 -4.97 13.20 12.48
N GLY A 289 -4.38 13.54 11.33
CA GLY A 289 -4.91 13.13 10.05
C GLY A 289 -3.97 13.41 8.88
N PHE A 290 -4.32 12.86 7.72
CA PHE A 290 -3.79 13.36 6.46
C PHE A 290 -4.49 14.65 6.08
N VAL A 291 -3.68 15.66 5.77
CA VAL A 291 -4.14 16.90 5.15
C VAL A 291 -3.46 17.02 3.80
N SER A 292 -4.21 17.36 2.76
CA SER A 292 -3.68 17.46 1.40
C SER A 292 -4.23 18.65 0.63
N VAL A 293 -3.46 19.05 -0.37
CA VAL A 293 -3.88 19.95 -1.44
C VAL A 293 -3.57 19.32 -2.80
N ASN A 294 -4.40 19.61 -3.79
CA ASN A 294 -4.12 19.27 -5.19
C ASN A 294 -4.32 20.53 -6.03
N ARG A 295 -3.24 21.09 -6.53
CA ARG A 295 -3.19 22.37 -7.26
C ARG A 295 -2.38 22.21 -8.56
N GLU A 296 -2.19 23.29 -9.31
CA GLU A 296 -1.32 23.30 -10.49
C GLU A 296 0.10 22.83 -10.20
N ALA A 297 0.63 23.17 -9.01
CA ALA A 297 1.94 22.69 -8.51
C ALA A 297 1.95 21.18 -8.17
N GLY A 298 0.79 20.53 -8.18
CA GLY A 298 0.61 19.11 -7.95
C GLY A 298 0.01 18.76 -6.59
N PHE A 299 -0.19 17.45 -6.39
CA PHE A 299 -0.67 16.89 -5.14
C PHE A 299 0.43 16.91 -4.07
N ARG A 300 0.07 17.39 -2.88
CA ARG A 300 0.89 17.37 -1.67
C ARG A 300 0.05 16.96 -0.48
N ALA A 301 0.59 16.16 0.40
CA ALA A 301 -0.07 15.70 1.61
C ALA A 301 0.95 15.46 2.72
N LEU A 302 0.54 15.62 3.96
CA LEU A 302 1.32 15.21 5.12
C LEU A 302 0.41 14.75 6.24
N ARG A 303 0.96 14.01 7.19
CA ARG A 303 0.28 13.73 8.44
C ARG A 303 0.59 14.84 9.44
N THR A 304 -0.45 15.45 9.98
CA THR A 304 -0.31 16.54 10.96
C THR A 304 -1.38 16.44 12.04
N LEU A 305 -1.18 17.19 13.11
CA LEU A 305 -2.23 17.47 14.08
C LEU A 305 -3.17 18.54 13.50
N TYR A 306 -4.44 18.49 13.88
CA TYR A 306 -5.42 19.48 13.46
C TYR A 306 -6.48 19.72 14.53
N ALA A 307 -7.05 20.91 14.52
CA ALA A 307 -8.27 21.28 15.21
C ALA A 307 -9.40 21.46 14.18
N GLU A 308 -10.63 21.11 14.56
CA GLU A 308 -11.80 21.31 13.73
C GLU A 308 -12.88 22.02 14.52
N SER A 309 -13.42 23.10 13.97
CA SER A 309 -14.51 23.87 14.54
C SER A 309 -15.42 24.38 13.42
N ALA A 310 -16.72 24.16 13.55
CA ALA A 310 -17.73 24.62 12.57
C ALA A 310 -17.42 24.27 11.11
N GLY A 311 -16.83 23.09 10.86
CA GLY A 311 -16.48 22.63 9.51
C GLY A 311 -15.22 23.24 8.90
N VAL A 312 -14.49 24.03 9.70
CA VAL A 312 -13.19 24.61 9.35
C VAL A 312 -12.10 23.82 10.06
N VAL A 313 -11.03 23.48 9.35
CA VAL A 313 -9.89 22.71 9.83
C VAL A 313 -8.68 23.62 9.94
N SER A 314 -8.08 23.71 11.11
CA SER A 314 -6.85 24.45 11.37
C SER A 314 -5.69 23.49 11.62
N ILE A 315 -4.53 23.79 11.05
CA ILE A 315 -3.29 23.00 11.16
C ILE A 315 -2.12 23.90 11.58
N PRO A 316 -1.00 23.34 12.05
CA PRO A 316 0.19 24.14 12.33
C PRO A 316 0.69 24.92 11.11
N ALA A 317 1.24 26.12 11.36
CA ALA A 317 1.74 27.01 10.31
C ALA A 317 2.79 26.34 9.42
N GLU A 318 3.73 25.57 10.00
CA GLU A 318 4.74 24.80 9.27
C GLU A 318 4.09 23.77 8.31
N ALA A 319 3.03 23.08 8.75
CA ALA A 319 2.30 22.13 7.91
C ALA A 319 1.60 22.85 6.75
N ALA A 320 0.99 24.01 6.99
CA ALA A 320 0.35 24.81 5.95
C ALA A 320 1.38 25.32 4.92
N GLU A 321 2.55 25.73 5.36
CA GLU A 321 3.66 26.18 4.50
C GLU A 321 4.17 25.04 3.60
N LEU A 322 4.43 23.85 4.17
CA LEU A 322 4.86 22.65 3.41
C LEU A 322 3.84 22.23 2.35
N LEU A 323 2.55 22.35 2.65
CA LEU A 323 1.47 22.11 1.69
C LEU A 323 1.35 23.24 0.66
N GLY A 324 1.86 24.42 0.93
CA GLY A 324 1.61 25.63 0.16
C GLY A 324 0.17 26.10 0.30
N ALA A 325 -0.48 25.84 1.45
CA ALA A 325 -1.87 26.16 1.71
C ALA A 325 -2.02 27.44 2.54
N ARG A 326 -3.14 28.13 2.36
CA ARG A 326 -3.49 29.38 3.08
C ARG A 326 -4.90 29.27 3.64
N ALA A 327 -5.21 30.01 4.68
CA ALA A 327 -6.57 30.11 5.19
C ALA A 327 -7.58 30.44 4.08
N GLY A 328 -8.72 29.76 4.11
CA GLY A 328 -9.75 29.83 3.06
C GLY A 328 -9.63 28.78 1.94
N ASP A 329 -8.47 28.14 1.79
CA ASP A 329 -8.26 27.09 0.78
C ASP A 329 -9.10 25.85 1.05
N VAL A 330 -9.47 25.15 -0.02
CA VAL A 330 -10.06 23.82 0.09
C VAL A 330 -8.94 22.78 0.21
N ILE A 331 -9.00 21.99 1.27
CA ILE A 331 -8.06 20.93 1.59
C ILE A 331 -8.78 19.58 1.66
N GLY A 332 -8.05 18.49 1.44
CA GLY A 332 -8.49 17.13 1.76
C GLY A 332 -8.12 16.79 3.20
N LEU A 333 -9.03 16.12 3.91
CA LEU A 333 -8.79 15.61 5.27
C LEU A 333 -9.20 14.14 5.36
N THR A 334 -8.31 13.30 5.91
CA THR A 334 -8.65 11.96 6.40
C THR A 334 -8.23 11.85 7.85
N PRO A 335 -9.14 11.73 8.81
CA PRO A 335 -8.82 11.49 10.21
C PRO A 335 -8.01 10.20 10.38
N MET A 336 -7.00 10.23 11.23
CA MET A 336 -6.18 9.07 11.57
C MET A 336 -6.04 8.94 13.08
N PRO A 337 -5.80 7.74 13.62
CA PRO A 337 -5.55 7.57 15.04
C PRO A 337 -4.38 8.47 15.50
N THR A 338 -4.58 9.20 16.59
CA THR A 338 -3.52 10.01 17.20
C THR A 338 -2.41 9.10 17.74
N PRO A 339 -1.14 9.37 17.50
CA PRO A 339 -0.03 8.59 18.03
C PRO A 339 -0.10 8.50 19.55
N VAL A 340 0.19 7.30 20.09
CA VAL A 340 0.17 7.04 21.55
C VAL A 340 1.12 7.98 22.30
N ALA A 341 2.25 8.38 21.71
CA ALA A 341 3.20 9.33 22.28
C ALA A 341 2.59 10.72 22.55
N ALA A 342 1.73 11.21 21.64
CA ALA A 342 1.04 12.49 21.82
C ALA A 342 -0.04 12.44 22.93
N ARG A 343 -0.62 11.25 23.19
CA ARG A 343 -1.54 11.04 24.32
C ARG A 343 -0.83 11.06 25.67
N LEU A 344 0.38 10.49 25.73
CA LEU A 344 1.18 10.45 26.98
C LEU A 344 1.72 11.82 27.37
N SER A 345 2.08 12.68 26.44
CA SER A 345 2.51 14.05 26.73
C SER A 345 1.35 14.92 27.27
N ARG A 346 0.13 14.70 26.80
CA ARG A 346 -1.07 15.41 27.31
C ARG A 346 -1.46 14.96 28.71
N SER A 347 -1.40 13.65 29.01
CA SER A 347 -1.72 13.16 30.35
C SER A 347 -0.75 13.64 31.42
N LYS A 348 0.49 14.05 31.05
CA LYS A 348 1.46 14.67 31.96
C LYS A 348 1.25 16.17 32.13
N ALA A 349 0.67 16.85 31.14
CA ALA A 349 0.36 18.29 31.22
C ALA A 349 -0.92 18.56 32.04
N ASP A 350 -1.87 17.61 32.04
CA ASP A 350 -3.14 17.74 32.75
C ASP A 350 -3.14 17.11 34.16
N ALA A 351 -2.02 16.59 34.65
CA ALA A 351 -1.90 16.12 36.01
C ALA A 351 -1.87 17.31 37.01
N PRO A 352 -2.85 17.45 37.89
CA PRO A 352 -2.83 18.54 38.88
C PRO A 352 -1.58 18.42 39.76
N ALA A 353 -0.86 19.52 39.95
CA ALA A 353 0.34 19.60 40.77
C ALA A 353 0.02 19.00 42.15
N GLN A 354 0.56 17.80 42.44
CA GLN A 354 0.47 17.23 43.77
C GLN A 354 1.19 18.18 44.76
N ARG A 355 0.40 18.80 45.63
CA ARG A 355 0.90 19.54 46.78
C ARG A 355 1.80 18.59 47.59
N ARG A 356 3.09 18.94 47.69
CA ARG A 356 4.02 18.31 48.60
C ARG A 356 3.47 18.48 50.02
N ALA A 357 3.16 17.39 50.69
CA ALA A 357 2.94 17.36 52.13
C ALA A 357 4.24 17.70 52.88
N PRO A 358 4.19 18.47 54.01
CA PRO A 358 5.38 18.83 54.74
C PRO A 358 6.03 17.56 55.35
N SER A 359 7.35 17.51 55.21
CA SER A 359 8.23 16.48 55.78
C SER A 359 8.04 16.40 57.30
N ALA A 360 7.66 15.23 57.81
CA ALA A 360 7.71 14.91 59.25
C ALA A 360 9.16 14.77 59.69
N ALA A 361 9.49 15.41 60.80
CA ALA A 361 10.78 15.32 61.45
C ALA A 361 11.06 13.92 62.01
N PRO A 362 12.35 13.48 62.11
CA PRO A 362 12.69 12.18 62.65
C PRO A 362 12.49 12.13 64.18
N PRO A 363 12.18 10.99 64.78
CA PRO A 363 12.02 10.86 66.22
C PRO A 363 13.38 10.97 66.96
N GLU A 364 13.40 11.74 68.04
CA GLU A 364 14.50 11.82 68.99
C GLU A 364 14.70 10.48 69.67
N VAL A 365 15.97 10.06 69.74
CA VAL A 365 16.44 8.98 70.62
C VAL A 365 16.79 9.57 71.99
N VAL A 366 16.12 9.14 73.02
CA VAL A 366 16.44 9.45 74.44
C VAL A 366 17.06 8.22 75.08
N PRO A 367 18.05 8.38 76.03
CA PRO A 367 19.12 7.49 76.39
C PRO A 367 18.74 6.20 77.10
#